data_2efae7be128960e775d94140026f5ef8
#
_entry.id   2efae7be128960e775d94140026f5ef8
#
_cell.length_a   1.000
_cell.length_b   1.000
_cell.length_c   1.000
_cell.angle_alpha   90.00
_cell.angle_beta   90.00
_cell.angle_gamma   90.00
#
_symmetry.space_group_name_H-M   'P 1'
#
loop_
_entity.id
_entity.type
_entity.pdbx_description
1 polymer ?
#
loop_
_entity_poly.entity_id
_entity_poly.type
_entity_poly.pdbx_seq_one_letter_code
_entity_poly.pdbx_strand_id
1 'polypeptide(L)'
;MKAIFRLVSVFAVSALLALVAGCGGGSSNSSARANVRLVNATTGATLTLNLVSSANSGSTATFGPAAAGGATEYNGVDAGAWSATVVTSDNSLTPFTTASFGFAGDGTYTVLAYQRSGSVGAVNIADSTAAPDTGYANLRVFNTSIDAGVLDVYVLATTATLGSGAAPTLGALGAGIVSATTPLPAGSYKLVVTAAGNPSQVRLTIPSITVADQDQMTLALVSTSGGALVDAVSIKQSGSVTTYRNSQARVRAVAALDSKQLVTASAGTSVLLGTGVVSPSIGTYTLVDSGSQPLNVTVNGVAKSSTLSLAAGGDYTVLLYGASASPAITAVADNNQALPSTGSLLNFRVVNGLIGLNGTLALTLNYTQVATSVAAGSASGYGQVTSAAAPLFQLTSSDAAFTGYSATGGSLVSQGVYTMFVLGTPAAPVITIVKDR
;
A
#
# COMPACT_ATOMS: atom_id res chain seq x y z
N MET A 1 -58.28 16.66 -27.49
CA MET A 1 -57.94 17.95 -28.12
C MET A 1 -56.44 18.13 -28.15
N LYS A 2 -55.98 18.28 -29.38
CA LYS A 2 -54.67 18.85 -29.82
C LYS A 2 -53.36 18.20 -29.36
N ALA A 3 -52.85 17.45 -30.32
CA ALA A 3 -51.44 17.17 -30.57
C ALA A 3 -50.60 18.44 -30.75
N ILE A 4 -49.29 18.41 -30.46
CA ILE A 4 -48.28 19.12 -31.24
C ILE A 4 -46.93 18.35 -31.12
N PHE A 5 -46.49 17.92 -32.27
CA PHE A 5 -45.16 17.50 -32.74
C PHE A 5 -44.07 18.56 -32.51
N ARG A 6 -42.84 18.13 -32.33
CA ARG A 6 -41.62 18.77 -32.88
C ARG A 6 -40.40 17.93 -32.46
N LEU A 7 -39.76 17.36 -33.35
CA LEU A 7 -38.81 17.67 -34.46
C LEU A 7 -37.37 17.51 -33.96
N VAL A 8 -36.77 16.41 -34.39
CA VAL A 8 -35.36 16.02 -34.35
C VAL A 8 -34.58 16.96 -35.28
N SER A 9 -33.50 17.55 -34.78
CA SER A 9 -32.51 18.26 -35.61
C SER A 9 -31.19 17.53 -35.57
N VAL A 10 -30.93 16.83 -36.63
CA VAL A 10 -29.63 16.27 -37.00
C VAL A 10 -28.76 17.39 -37.55
N PHE A 11 -27.64 17.72 -36.92
CA PHE A 11 -26.58 18.54 -37.52
C PHE A 11 -25.49 17.65 -38.04
N ALA A 12 -25.47 17.49 -39.36
CA ALA A 12 -24.34 16.98 -40.08
C ALA A 12 -23.30 18.10 -40.26
N VAL A 13 -22.10 17.91 -39.71
CA VAL A 13 -20.95 18.77 -40.00
C VAL A 13 -20.16 18.15 -41.12
N SER A 14 -20.21 18.76 -42.26
CA SER A 14 -19.48 18.41 -43.47
C SER A 14 -18.00 18.70 -43.28
N ALA A 15 -17.15 17.67 -43.44
CA ALA A 15 -15.71 17.78 -43.53
C ALA A 15 -15.29 18.40 -44.87
N LEU A 16 -14.65 19.57 -44.81
CA LEU A 16 -14.00 20.21 -45.96
C LEU A 16 -12.56 19.70 -46.05
N LEU A 17 -12.30 18.75 -46.95
CA LEU A 17 -10.94 18.39 -47.33
C LEU A 17 -10.34 19.50 -48.22
N ALA A 18 -9.37 20.22 -47.68
CA ALA A 18 -8.49 21.05 -48.46
C ALA A 18 -7.22 20.24 -48.84
N LEU A 19 -7.16 19.73 -50.06
CA LEU A 19 -5.94 19.22 -50.68
C LEU A 19 -5.03 20.42 -51.00
N VAL A 20 -3.98 20.60 -50.24
CA VAL A 20 -2.83 21.42 -50.66
C VAL A 20 -1.73 20.47 -51.13
N ALA A 21 -1.64 20.29 -52.39
CA ALA A 21 -0.45 19.71 -53.05
C ALA A 21 0.64 20.78 -53.09
N GLY A 22 1.57 20.74 -52.15
CA GLY A 22 2.80 21.52 -52.10
C GLY A 22 3.98 20.61 -52.37
N CYS A 23 4.57 20.79 -53.52
CA CYS A 23 5.75 20.08 -54.02
C CYS A 23 7.03 20.56 -53.30
N GLY A 24 7.93 19.65 -52.93
CA GLY A 24 9.37 19.89 -52.94
C GLY A 24 10.01 20.34 -51.64
N GLY A 25 10.69 19.44 -50.98
CA GLY A 25 11.71 19.69 -49.97
C GLY A 25 11.94 18.42 -49.19
N GLY A 26 13.06 17.73 -49.37
CA GLY A 26 13.45 16.59 -48.56
C GLY A 26 13.51 16.94 -47.07
N SER A 27 12.40 16.79 -46.38
CA SER A 27 12.40 16.82 -44.92
C SER A 27 12.87 15.45 -44.45
N SER A 28 14.07 15.39 -43.90
CA SER A 28 14.37 14.36 -42.92
C SER A 28 13.18 14.31 -41.93
N ASN A 29 12.34 13.29 -41.98
CA ASN A 29 11.34 13.04 -40.96
C ASN A 29 12.09 12.78 -39.65
N SER A 30 12.52 13.82 -38.96
CA SER A 30 12.89 13.66 -37.57
C SER A 30 11.59 13.38 -36.83
N SER A 31 11.34 12.11 -36.52
CA SER A 31 10.22 11.73 -35.63
C SER A 31 10.33 12.61 -34.39
N ALA A 32 9.22 13.24 -34.00
CA ALA A 32 9.19 13.98 -32.75
C ALA A 32 9.66 13.04 -31.61
N ARG A 33 10.51 13.55 -30.73
CA ARG A 33 11.10 12.74 -29.66
C ARG A 33 10.51 13.12 -28.32
N ALA A 34 10.45 12.17 -27.41
CA ALA A 34 10.12 12.34 -26.01
C ALA A 34 11.33 12.00 -25.14
N ASN A 35 11.48 12.66 -24.00
CA ASN A 35 12.48 12.33 -23.00
C ASN A 35 11.88 11.41 -21.93
N VAL A 36 12.51 10.27 -21.67
CA VAL A 36 12.04 9.26 -20.71
C VAL A 36 13.14 8.94 -19.72
N ARG A 37 12.79 8.71 -18.47
CA ARG A 37 13.67 8.13 -17.43
C ARG A 37 12.94 7.05 -16.64
N LEU A 38 13.73 6.20 -15.97
CA LEU A 38 13.24 5.25 -14.95
C LEU A 38 13.51 5.84 -13.56
N VAL A 39 12.51 5.81 -12.68
CA VAL A 39 12.65 6.03 -11.24
C VAL A 39 12.32 4.74 -10.50
N ASN A 40 13.24 4.28 -9.67
CA ASN A 40 13.12 3.06 -8.89
C ASN A 40 12.69 3.37 -7.45
N ALA A 41 11.42 3.16 -7.12
CA ALA A 41 10.86 3.33 -5.78
C ALA A 41 10.79 2.02 -4.97
N THR A 42 11.52 0.96 -5.37
CA THR A 42 11.60 -0.27 -4.57
C THR A 42 12.47 -0.10 -3.33
N THR A 43 12.42 -1.05 -2.41
CA THR A 43 13.17 -0.99 -1.15
C THR A 43 14.57 -1.61 -1.22
N GLY A 44 14.87 -2.43 -2.21
CA GLY A 44 16.16 -3.13 -2.26
C GLY A 44 16.57 -3.67 -3.64
N ALA A 45 15.64 -3.74 -4.60
CA ALA A 45 15.94 -4.29 -5.92
C ALA A 45 16.57 -3.24 -6.85
N THR A 46 17.45 -3.67 -7.73
CA THR A 46 17.93 -2.87 -8.86
C THR A 46 17.07 -3.16 -10.08
N LEU A 47 16.59 -2.11 -10.76
CA LEU A 47 15.63 -2.22 -11.87
C LEU A 47 16.21 -1.78 -13.20
N THR A 48 15.71 -2.43 -14.25
CA THR A 48 15.92 -2.03 -15.65
C THR A 48 14.58 -1.95 -16.37
N LEU A 49 14.35 -0.87 -17.10
CA LEU A 49 13.20 -0.67 -17.98
C LEU A 49 13.62 -0.93 -19.42
N ASN A 50 12.93 -1.83 -20.09
CA ASN A 50 13.08 -2.12 -21.50
C ASN A 50 11.82 -1.66 -22.25
N LEU A 51 12.00 -0.88 -23.30
CA LEU A 51 10.95 -0.37 -24.16
C LEU A 51 11.11 -0.94 -25.56
N VAL A 52 9.99 -1.33 -26.21
CA VAL A 52 9.92 -1.75 -27.61
C VAL A 52 8.81 -0.93 -28.28
N SER A 53 9.14 -0.24 -29.36
CA SER A 53 8.18 0.59 -30.09
C SER A 53 7.06 -0.25 -30.69
N SER A 54 5.82 0.17 -30.47
CA SER A 54 4.65 -0.50 -31.09
C SER A 54 4.51 -0.19 -32.58
N ALA A 55 5.05 0.94 -33.04
CA ALA A 55 5.04 1.35 -34.45
C ALA A 55 6.20 0.72 -35.25
N ASN A 56 7.34 0.48 -34.59
CA ASN A 56 8.54 -0.09 -35.21
C ASN A 56 9.18 -1.07 -34.22
N SER A 57 8.86 -2.36 -34.35
CA SER A 57 9.33 -3.41 -33.43
C SER A 57 10.86 -3.59 -33.40
N GLY A 58 11.59 -3.00 -34.37
CA GLY A 58 13.04 -2.95 -34.34
C GLY A 58 13.62 -1.83 -33.48
N SER A 59 12.80 -0.84 -33.09
CA SER A 59 13.23 0.24 -32.18
C SER A 59 13.08 -0.16 -30.73
N THR A 60 14.19 -0.21 -30.00
CA THR A 60 14.25 -0.55 -28.59
C THR A 60 14.98 0.55 -27.82
N ALA A 61 14.63 0.72 -26.53
CA ALA A 61 15.36 1.59 -25.62
C ALA A 61 15.43 0.91 -24.23
N THR A 62 16.57 1.07 -23.56
CA THR A 62 16.82 0.49 -22.24
C THR A 62 17.27 1.59 -21.27
N PHE A 63 16.67 1.62 -20.07
CA PHE A 63 16.98 2.54 -19.00
C PHE A 63 17.38 1.77 -17.75
N GLY A 64 18.52 2.07 -17.19
CA GLY A 64 19.04 1.38 -16.02
C GLY A 64 20.41 0.76 -16.26
N PRO A 65 20.95 0.05 -15.29
CA PRO A 65 20.33 -0.29 -14.01
C PRO A 65 20.13 0.91 -13.09
N ALA A 66 18.98 1.02 -12.45
CA ALA A 66 18.68 2.01 -11.42
C ALA A 66 18.64 1.34 -10.06
N ALA A 67 19.46 1.76 -9.11
CA ALA A 67 19.45 1.26 -7.74
C ALA A 67 18.16 1.69 -7.01
N ALA A 68 17.81 0.98 -5.94
CA ALA A 68 16.65 1.32 -5.10
C ALA A 68 16.73 2.78 -4.60
N GLY A 69 15.65 3.54 -4.79
CA GLY A 69 15.56 4.96 -4.47
C GLY A 69 16.26 5.89 -5.49
N GLY A 70 16.84 5.34 -6.57
CA GLY A 70 17.54 6.09 -7.61
C GLY A 70 16.73 6.32 -8.88
N ALA A 71 17.31 7.05 -9.80
CA ALA A 71 16.76 7.33 -11.12
C ALA A 71 17.85 7.23 -12.20
N THR A 72 17.44 6.96 -13.44
CA THR A 72 18.30 7.14 -14.60
C THR A 72 18.26 8.59 -15.08
N GLU A 73 19.20 8.96 -15.92
CA GLU A 73 19.10 10.19 -16.72
C GLU A 73 17.94 10.08 -17.71
N TYR A 74 17.48 11.25 -18.19
CA TYR A 74 16.53 11.32 -19.29
C TYR A 74 17.22 10.99 -20.61
N ASN A 75 16.62 10.08 -21.37
CA ASN A 75 17.06 9.75 -22.71
C ASN A 75 15.91 9.86 -23.69
N GLY A 76 16.22 10.30 -24.91
CA GLY A 76 15.23 10.50 -25.96
C GLY A 76 14.77 9.18 -26.58
N VAL A 77 13.46 9.01 -26.73
CA VAL A 77 12.81 7.96 -27.52
C VAL A 77 11.90 8.60 -28.56
N ASP A 78 11.57 7.89 -29.62
CA ASP A 78 10.61 8.39 -30.62
C ASP A 78 9.22 8.51 -29.98
N ALA A 79 8.48 9.56 -30.34
CA ALA A 79 7.10 9.71 -29.89
C ALA A 79 6.24 8.55 -30.39
N GLY A 80 5.29 8.13 -29.57
CA GLY A 80 4.38 7.04 -29.92
C GLY A 80 4.06 6.12 -28.73
N ALA A 81 3.52 4.96 -29.06
CA ALA A 81 3.21 3.90 -28.11
C ALA A 81 4.35 2.88 -28.03
N TRP A 82 4.69 2.47 -26.83
CA TRP A 82 5.77 1.55 -26.53
C TRP A 82 5.31 0.47 -25.57
N SER A 83 5.56 -0.78 -25.88
CA SER A 83 5.47 -1.83 -24.86
C SER A 83 6.64 -1.69 -23.89
N ALA A 84 6.37 -1.90 -22.60
CA ALA A 84 7.34 -1.72 -21.55
C ALA A 84 7.44 -2.97 -20.68
N THR A 85 8.68 -3.33 -20.33
CA THR A 85 8.97 -4.38 -19.35
C THR A 85 9.95 -3.82 -18.32
N VAL A 86 9.62 -3.95 -17.02
CA VAL A 86 10.52 -3.59 -15.91
C VAL A 86 10.90 -4.88 -15.19
N VAL A 87 12.20 -5.12 -15.10
CA VAL A 87 12.78 -6.33 -14.51
C VAL A 87 13.73 -5.98 -13.37
N THR A 88 13.90 -6.89 -12.41
CA THR A 88 14.97 -6.84 -11.43
C THR A 88 16.22 -7.54 -11.97
N SER A 89 17.39 -7.05 -11.62
CA SER A 89 18.66 -7.64 -12.06
C SER A 89 18.90 -9.05 -11.54
N ASP A 90 18.29 -9.41 -10.42
CA ASP A 90 18.42 -10.70 -9.72
C ASP A 90 17.18 -11.60 -9.86
N ASN A 91 16.19 -11.19 -10.64
CA ASN A 91 14.88 -11.85 -10.78
C ASN A 91 14.15 -12.10 -9.44
N SER A 92 14.43 -11.30 -8.43
CA SER A 92 13.83 -11.43 -7.08
C SER A 92 12.35 -11.05 -7.05
N LEU A 93 11.88 -10.24 -8.01
CA LEU A 93 10.49 -9.83 -8.15
C LEU A 93 9.93 -10.26 -9.50
N THR A 94 8.65 -10.58 -9.52
CA THR A 94 7.93 -10.81 -10.78
C THR A 94 7.94 -9.53 -11.63
N PRO A 95 8.37 -9.61 -12.91
CA PRO A 95 8.46 -8.44 -13.79
C PRO A 95 7.11 -7.75 -14.01
N PHE A 96 7.16 -6.43 -14.20
CA PHE A 96 6.04 -5.67 -14.75
C PHE A 96 6.10 -5.72 -16.29
N THR A 97 4.94 -5.90 -16.94
CA THR A 97 4.80 -5.78 -18.38
C THR A 97 3.53 -5.02 -18.73
N THR A 98 3.60 -4.17 -19.74
CA THR A 98 2.42 -3.49 -20.32
C THR A 98 2.53 -3.43 -21.82
N ALA A 99 1.38 -3.48 -22.49
CA ALA A 99 1.32 -3.38 -23.94
C ALA A 99 1.60 -1.96 -24.46
N SER A 100 1.37 -0.93 -23.66
CA SER A 100 1.51 0.44 -24.14
C SER A 100 1.73 1.46 -23.03
N PHE A 101 2.91 2.11 -23.07
CA PHE A 101 3.10 3.45 -22.55
C PHE A 101 3.10 4.44 -23.72
N GLY A 102 2.36 5.55 -23.61
CA GLY A 102 2.32 6.61 -24.62
C GLY A 102 3.31 7.72 -24.28
N PHE A 103 4.13 8.11 -25.24
CA PHE A 103 5.04 9.25 -25.14
C PHE A 103 4.75 10.24 -26.27
N ALA A 104 4.24 11.43 -25.94
CA ALA A 104 4.00 12.48 -26.92
C ALA A 104 5.34 13.17 -27.29
N GLY A 105 5.43 13.67 -28.50
CA GLY A 105 6.60 14.45 -28.95
C GLY A 105 6.83 15.66 -28.07
N ASP A 106 8.10 16.00 -27.84
CA ASP A 106 8.58 17.07 -26.95
C ASP A 106 8.17 16.91 -25.47
N GLY A 107 7.51 15.79 -25.13
CA GLY A 107 7.13 15.45 -23.76
C GLY A 107 8.30 14.92 -22.93
N THR A 108 8.21 15.11 -21.62
CA THR A 108 9.14 14.54 -20.63
C THR A 108 8.37 13.60 -19.71
N TYR A 109 8.88 12.39 -19.49
CA TYR A 109 8.17 11.33 -18.78
C TYR A 109 9.07 10.62 -17.79
N THR A 110 8.50 10.31 -16.64
CA THR A 110 9.07 9.39 -15.64
C THR A 110 8.27 8.09 -15.64
N VAL A 111 8.93 6.97 -15.91
CA VAL A 111 8.41 5.65 -15.57
C VAL A 111 8.78 5.39 -14.12
N LEU A 112 7.81 5.50 -13.22
CA LEU A 112 7.97 5.18 -11.80
C LEU A 112 7.70 3.70 -11.59
N ALA A 113 8.70 2.96 -11.17
CA ALA A 113 8.59 1.56 -10.81
C ALA A 113 8.65 1.38 -9.28
N TYR A 114 7.79 0.54 -8.73
CA TYR A 114 7.65 0.30 -7.29
C TYR A 114 7.39 -1.19 -7.01
N GLN A 115 7.64 -1.62 -5.78
CA GLN A 115 7.39 -3.00 -5.36
C GLN A 115 6.00 -3.15 -4.78
N ARG A 116 5.34 -4.27 -5.12
CA ARG A 116 4.06 -4.67 -4.54
C ARG A 116 3.93 -6.19 -4.52
N SER A 117 3.71 -6.76 -3.35
CA SER A 117 3.42 -8.21 -3.17
C SER A 117 4.34 -9.15 -3.99
N GLY A 118 5.66 -8.93 -3.94
CA GLY A 118 6.62 -9.76 -4.67
C GLY A 118 6.70 -9.49 -6.18
N SER A 119 6.02 -8.46 -6.67
CA SER A 119 6.02 -8.05 -8.08
C SER A 119 6.51 -6.61 -8.23
N VAL A 120 6.98 -6.25 -9.42
CA VAL A 120 7.18 -4.87 -9.82
C VAL A 120 5.85 -4.31 -10.36
N GLY A 121 5.45 -3.14 -9.88
CA GLY A 121 4.44 -2.30 -10.53
C GLY A 121 5.12 -1.13 -11.23
N ALA A 122 4.54 -0.59 -12.30
CA ALA A 122 5.05 0.62 -12.92
C ALA A 122 3.93 1.49 -13.48
N VAL A 123 4.16 2.80 -13.46
CA VAL A 123 3.26 3.81 -14.04
C VAL A 123 4.05 4.82 -14.84
N ASN A 124 3.44 5.34 -15.90
CA ASN A 124 3.99 6.42 -16.70
C ASN A 124 3.45 7.76 -16.21
N ILE A 125 4.34 8.67 -15.84
CA ILE A 125 4.03 10.01 -15.33
C ILE A 125 4.54 11.02 -16.35
N ALA A 126 3.64 11.88 -16.87
CA ALA A 126 4.06 13.04 -17.64
C ALA A 126 4.63 14.10 -16.69
N ASP A 127 5.89 14.47 -16.88
CA ASP A 127 6.57 15.46 -16.04
C ASP A 127 6.38 16.89 -16.57
N SER A 128 6.15 17.05 -17.87
CA SER A 128 5.93 18.34 -18.51
C SER A 128 4.62 18.96 -18.06
N THR A 129 4.69 19.98 -17.27
CA THR A 129 3.57 20.83 -16.84
C THR A 129 3.98 22.30 -16.98
N ALA A 130 2.99 23.22 -17.00
CA ALA A 130 3.32 24.65 -17.07
C ALA A 130 4.12 25.07 -15.82
N ALA A 131 5.12 25.93 -16.01
CA ALA A 131 5.91 26.47 -14.91
C ALA A 131 4.99 27.21 -13.92
N PRO A 132 5.22 27.08 -12.60
CA PRO A 132 4.52 27.89 -11.61
C PRO A 132 4.92 29.37 -11.70
N ASP A 133 4.09 30.23 -11.13
CA ASP A 133 4.42 31.65 -10.97
C ASP A 133 5.66 31.82 -10.07
N THR A 134 6.37 32.93 -10.24
CA THR A 134 7.52 33.29 -9.39
C THR A 134 7.08 33.36 -7.92
N GLY A 135 7.86 32.81 -7.02
CA GLY A 135 7.55 32.67 -5.58
C GLY A 135 6.74 31.42 -5.22
N TYR A 136 6.32 30.63 -6.20
CA TYR A 136 5.53 29.42 -6.01
C TYR A 136 6.20 28.18 -6.60
N ALA A 137 5.82 27.03 -6.08
CA ALA A 137 6.07 25.71 -6.64
C ALA A 137 4.74 25.00 -6.90
N ASN A 138 4.72 24.04 -7.79
CA ASN A 138 3.59 23.18 -8.05
C ASN A 138 3.80 21.81 -7.40
N LEU A 139 2.85 21.41 -6.55
CA LEU A 139 2.78 20.07 -5.97
C LEU A 139 1.60 19.30 -6.58
N ARG A 140 1.86 18.09 -7.01
CA ARG A 140 0.81 17.07 -7.23
C ARG A 140 1.18 15.80 -6.48
N VAL A 141 0.19 15.04 -6.07
CA VAL A 141 0.37 13.77 -5.36
C VAL A 141 -0.19 12.65 -6.20
N PHE A 142 0.57 11.57 -6.32
CA PHE A 142 0.14 10.37 -7.01
C PHE A 142 0.05 9.21 -6.02
N ASN A 143 -1.15 8.72 -5.73
CA ASN A 143 -1.32 7.54 -4.91
C ASN A 143 -1.14 6.27 -5.76
N THR A 144 0.04 5.64 -5.72
CA THR A 144 0.29 4.35 -6.36
C THR A 144 -0.08 3.17 -5.45
N SER A 145 -0.36 3.44 -4.16
CA SER A 145 -0.62 2.41 -3.16
C SER A 145 -2.09 1.99 -3.13
N ILE A 146 -2.40 0.87 -3.76
CA ILE A 146 -3.74 0.25 -3.61
C ILE A 146 -3.95 -0.26 -2.17
N ASP A 147 -2.85 -0.60 -1.48
CA ASP A 147 -2.90 -1.22 -0.16
C ASP A 147 -3.28 -0.24 0.94
N ALA A 148 -2.85 1.00 0.84
CA ALA A 148 -3.19 2.05 1.79
C ALA A 148 -4.62 2.59 1.63
N GLY A 149 -5.29 2.25 0.52
CA GLY A 149 -6.65 2.70 0.22
C GLY A 149 -6.71 4.16 -0.26
N VAL A 150 -7.83 4.81 0.01
CA VAL A 150 -8.04 6.23 -0.31
C VAL A 150 -7.33 7.09 0.74
N LEU A 151 -6.57 8.09 0.28
CA LEU A 151 -5.68 8.89 1.12
C LEU A 151 -6.03 10.38 1.07
N ASP A 152 -5.81 11.06 2.20
CA ASP A 152 -5.80 12.53 2.32
C ASP A 152 -4.37 13.00 2.59
N VAL A 153 -3.99 14.15 2.03
CA VAL A 153 -2.68 14.77 2.20
C VAL A 153 -2.84 16.17 2.76
N TYR A 154 -2.12 16.44 3.83
CA TYR A 154 -2.09 17.72 4.52
C TYR A 154 -0.71 18.34 4.37
N VAL A 155 -0.66 19.58 3.86
CA VAL A 155 0.54 20.40 3.77
C VAL A 155 0.50 21.43 4.91
N LEU A 156 1.41 21.31 5.84
CA LEU A 156 1.41 22.08 7.10
C LEU A 156 2.71 22.86 7.24
N ALA A 157 2.71 23.92 8.04
CA ALA A 157 3.94 24.50 8.53
C ALA A 157 4.75 23.44 9.31
N THR A 158 6.07 23.47 9.26
CA THR A 158 6.96 22.45 9.83
C THR A 158 6.72 22.19 11.33
N THR A 159 6.31 23.22 12.07
CA THR A 159 6.02 23.16 13.52
C THR A 159 4.56 22.84 13.84
N ALA A 160 3.68 22.85 12.84
CA ALA A 160 2.24 22.62 13.08
C ALA A 160 1.94 21.16 13.38
N THR A 161 0.90 20.92 14.17
CA THR A 161 0.31 19.59 14.41
C THR A 161 -0.99 19.46 13.63
N LEU A 162 -1.26 18.27 13.11
CA LEU A 162 -2.52 17.98 12.42
C LEU A 162 -3.67 17.95 13.46
N GLY A 163 -4.63 18.85 13.32
CA GLY A 163 -5.85 18.86 14.15
C GLY A 163 -6.87 17.82 13.67
N SER A 164 -7.72 17.34 14.58
CA SER A 164 -8.75 16.34 14.27
C SER A 164 -9.81 16.82 13.27
N GLY A 165 -10.02 18.14 13.17
CA GLY A 165 -10.98 18.76 12.23
C GLY A 165 -10.31 19.43 11.02
N ALA A 166 -9.02 19.19 10.78
CA ALA A 166 -8.32 19.80 9.67
C ALA A 166 -8.89 19.31 8.32
N ALA A 167 -9.08 20.24 7.37
CA ALA A 167 -9.38 19.88 6.00
C ALA A 167 -8.10 19.48 5.26
N PRO A 168 -8.12 18.43 4.42
CA PRO A 168 -6.94 18.05 3.63
C PRO A 168 -6.63 19.10 2.56
N THR A 169 -5.35 19.30 2.29
CA THR A 169 -4.88 20.11 1.15
C THR A 169 -5.22 19.41 -0.17
N LEU A 170 -5.06 18.08 -0.18
CA LEU A 170 -5.42 17.22 -1.30
C LEU A 170 -6.18 16.02 -0.71
N GLY A 171 -7.46 15.88 -1.04
CA GLY A 171 -8.32 14.87 -0.42
C GLY A 171 -8.78 13.78 -1.37
N ALA A 172 -9.21 12.67 -0.79
CA ALA A 172 -9.84 11.53 -1.44
C ALA A 172 -9.03 10.94 -2.63
N LEU A 173 -7.72 10.84 -2.48
CA LEU A 173 -6.83 10.29 -3.51
C LEU A 173 -6.94 8.76 -3.54
N GLY A 174 -7.72 8.22 -4.46
CA GLY A 174 -7.80 6.78 -4.71
C GLY A 174 -6.50 6.22 -5.31
N ALA A 175 -6.34 4.90 -5.24
CA ALA A 175 -5.21 4.23 -5.86
C ALA A 175 -5.21 4.42 -7.39
N GLY A 176 -4.05 4.71 -7.96
CA GLY A 176 -3.90 5.02 -9.38
C GLY A 176 -4.31 6.45 -9.76
N ILE A 177 -4.71 7.29 -8.80
CA ILE A 177 -5.14 8.66 -9.04
C ILE A 177 -4.01 9.64 -8.77
N VAL A 178 -3.80 10.54 -9.72
CA VAL A 178 -2.96 11.74 -9.59
C VAL A 178 -3.87 12.91 -9.20
N SER A 179 -3.49 13.67 -8.19
CA SER A 179 -4.24 14.88 -7.79
C SER A 179 -4.18 15.96 -8.87
N ALA A 180 -5.05 16.95 -8.75
CA ALA A 180 -4.82 18.24 -9.40
C ALA A 180 -3.49 18.84 -8.92
N THR A 181 -2.90 19.68 -9.75
CA THR A 181 -1.71 20.47 -9.39
C THR A 181 -2.12 21.56 -8.39
N THR A 182 -1.41 21.66 -7.28
CA THR A 182 -1.67 22.64 -6.23
C THR A 182 -0.47 23.57 -6.12
N PRO A 183 -0.64 24.87 -6.36
CA PRO A 183 0.42 25.85 -6.15
C PRO A 183 0.66 26.02 -4.64
N LEU A 184 1.94 26.00 -4.26
CA LEU A 184 2.41 26.27 -2.90
C LEU A 184 3.44 27.37 -2.94
N PRO A 185 3.45 28.35 -2.01
CA PRO A 185 4.57 29.25 -1.86
C PRO A 185 5.89 28.48 -1.70
N ALA A 186 6.99 28.98 -2.28
CA ALA A 186 8.30 28.36 -2.06
C ALA A 186 8.63 28.34 -0.56
N GLY A 187 9.13 27.21 -0.06
CA GLY A 187 9.37 27.06 1.37
C GLY A 187 9.50 25.62 1.84
N SER A 188 9.55 25.44 3.15
CA SER A 188 9.61 24.13 3.78
C SER A 188 8.29 23.80 4.50
N TYR A 189 7.81 22.59 4.30
CA TYR A 189 6.52 22.11 4.80
C TYR A 189 6.66 20.76 5.49
N LYS A 190 5.78 20.51 6.46
CA LYS A 190 5.48 19.16 6.94
C LYS A 190 4.36 18.58 6.09
N LEU A 191 4.51 17.35 5.62
CA LEU A 191 3.44 16.61 4.97
C LEU A 191 2.95 15.48 5.89
N VAL A 192 1.64 15.38 6.03
CA VAL A 192 0.99 14.27 6.72
C VAL A 192 0.01 13.62 5.76
N VAL A 193 0.15 12.30 5.59
CA VAL A 193 -0.77 11.47 4.80
C VAL A 193 -1.60 10.64 5.77
N THR A 194 -2.92 10.61 5.57
CA THR A 194 -3.84 9.84 6.43
C THR A 194 -4.78 9.00 5.59
N ALA A 195 -5.50 8.07 6.21
CA ALA A 195 -6.69 7.50 5.57
C ALA A 195 -7.72 8.61 5.32
N ALA A 196 -8.39 8.56 4.18
CA ALA A 196 -9.33 9.60 3.79
C ALA A 196 -10.46 9.76 4.83
N GLY A 197 -10.75 11.02 5.19
CA GLY A 197 -11.74 11.36 6.19
C GLY A 197 -11.37 11.04 7.64
N ASN A 198 -10.14 10.54 7.89
CA ASN A 198 -9.71 10.18 9.25
C ASN A 198 -8.29 10.70 9.57
N PRO A 199 -8.16 11.95 10.05
CA PRO A 199 -6.86 12.55 10.39
C PRO A 199 -6.07 11.80 11.46
N SER A 200 -6.73 10.99 12.29
CA SER A 200 -6.05 10.20 13.34
C SER A 200 -5.37 8.93 12.79
N GLN A 201 -5.77 8.47 11.60
CA GLN A 201 -5.17 7.32 10.94
C GLN A 201 -4.02 7.73 10.02
N VAL A 202 -2.92 8.14 10.61
CA VAL A 202 -1.72 8.55 9.87
C VAL A 202 -1.12 7.35 9.11
N ARG A 203 -0.73 7.59 7.85
CA ARG A 203 -0.07 6.64 6.95
C ARG A 203 1.38 6.99 6.69
N LEU A 204 1.71 8.28 6.73
CA LEU A 204 3.08 8.80 6.58
C LEU A 204 3.15 10.19 7.20
N THR A 205 4.27 10.49 7.84
CA THR A 205 4.66 11.85 8.20
C THR A 205 6.02 12.15 7.59
N ILE A 206 6.11 13.20 6.78
CA ILE A 206 7.37 13.78 6.32
C ILE A 206 7.59 15.06 7.13
N PRO A 207 8.52 15.08 8.08
CA PRO A 207 8.69 16.22 8.99
C PRO A 207 9.06 17.51 8.27
N SER A 208 9.82 17.39 7.18
CA SER A 208 10.22 18.54 6.36
C SER A 208 10.45 18.12 4.92
N ILE A 209 9.81 18.84 3.99
CA ILE A 209 10.06 18.78 2.56
C ILE A 209 10.19 20.22 2.05
N THR A 210 11.21 20.47 1.25
CA THR A 210 11.44 21.80 0.68
C THR A 210 11.03 21.85 -0.77
N VAL A 211 10.18 22.81 -1.11
CA VAL A 211 9.82 23.17 -2.48
C VAL A 211 10.49 24.50 -2.83
N ALA A 212 11.35 24.50 -3.83
CA ALA A 212 12.01 25.71 -4.28
C ALA A 212 11.09 26.53 -5.18
N ASP A 213 11.49 27.80 -5.40
CA ASP A 213 10.80 28.67 -6.37
C ASP A 213 10.78 28.01 -7.75
N GLN A 214 9.62 28.02 -8.37
CA GLN A 214 9.33 27.42 -9.68
C GLN A 214 9.55 25.90 -9.79
N ASP A 215 9.70 25.17 -8.65
CA ASP A 215 9.73 23.72 -8.64
C ASP A 215 8.40 23.13 -9.12
N GLN A 216 8.50 22.06 -9.90
CA GLN A 216 7.38 21.20 -10.25
C GLN A 216 7.65 19.82 -9.69
N MET A 217 6.87 19.42 -8.71
CA MET A 217 7.10 18.20 -7.93
C MET A 217 5.88 17.27 -7.98
N THR A 218 6.14 16.03 -8.32
CA THR A 218 5.20 14.92 -8.09
C THR A 218 5.66 14.13 -6.87
N LEU A 219 4.79 14.01 -5.87
CA LEU A 219 5.00 13.14 -4.72
C LEU A 219 4.23 11.84 -4.95
N ALA A 220 4.94 10.76 -5.26
CA ALA A 220 4.37 9.44 -5.42
C ALA A 220 4.32 8.72 -4.07
N LEU A 221 3.13 8.29 -3.65
CA LEU A 221 2.90 7.48 -2.44
C LEU A 221 2.95 6.01 -2.82
N VAL A 222 3.89 5.25 -2.28
CA VAL A 222 4.13 3.84 -2.62
C VAL A 222 3.87 2.93 -1.42
N SER A 223 3.41 1.70 -1.68
CA SER A 223 3.11 0.73 -0.63
C SER A 223 4.36 0.32 0.14
N THR A 224 4.20 0.10 1.44
CA THR A 224 5.19 -0.53 2.32
C THR A 224 4.91 -2.03 2.49
N SER A 225 5.81 -2.74 3.16
CA SER A 225 5.70 -4.19 3.38
C SER A 225 4.45 -4.60 4.20
N GLY A 226 4.00 -3.76 5.12
CA GLY A 226 2.80 -4.00 5.92
C GLY A 226 1.50 -3.75 5.15
N GLY A 227 1.54 -2.92 4.10
CA GLY A 227 0.41 -2.61 3.22
C GLY A 227 -0.34 -1.34 3.57
N ALA A 228 -0.55 -1.03 4.84
CA ALA A 228 -1.36 0.13 5.21
C ALA A 228 -0.58 1.45 5.25
N LEU A 229 0.68 1.42 5.67
CA LEU A 229 1.55 2.59 5.63
C LEU A 229 2.08 2.81 4.21
N VAL A 230 2.53 4.02 3.93
CA VAL A 230 3.15 4.37 2.65
C VAL A 230 4.52 5.01 2.87
N ASP A 231 5.39 4.83 1.91
CA ASP A 231 6.56 5.68 1.68
C ASP A 231 6.19 6.76 0.66
N ALA A 232 7.04 7.75 0.49
CA ALA A 232 6.88 8.74 -0.57
C ALA A 232 8.16 8.90 -1.39
N VAL A 233 7.99 9.13 -2.70
CA VAL A 233 9.07 9.48 -3.62
C VAL A 233 8.75 10.83 -4.23
N SER A 234 9.57 11.82 -3.92
CA SER A 234 9.51 13.15 -4.54
C SER A 234 10.26 13.10 -5.86
N ILE A 235 9.59 13.45 -6.93
CA ILE A 235 10.10 13.45 -8.30
C ILE A 235 9.98 14.89 -8.81
N LYS A 236 11.11 15.57 -8.96
CA LYS A 236 11.14 16.93 -9.49
C LYS A 236 11.37 16.92 -10.99
N GLN A 237 10.73 17.83 -11.71
CA GLN A 237 10.93 17.99 -13.15
C GLN A 237 12.39 18.38 -13.47
N SER A 238 13.09 19.07 -12.57
CA SER A 238 14.52 19.39 -12.66
C SER A 238 15.44 18.17 -12.62
N GLY A 239 14.91 16.96 -12.40
CA GLY A 239 15.63 15.71 -12.44
C GLY A 239 15.85 15.06 -11.06
N SER A 240 15.84 15.80 -9.96
CA SER A 240 16.13 15.22 -8.65
C SER A 240 15.00 14.32 -8.14
N VAL A 241 15.40 13.23 -7.49
CA VAL A 241 14.50 12.25 -6.86
C VAL A 241 14.93 12.07 -5.41
N THR A 242 13.97 12.11 -4.49
CA THR A 242 14.22 11.89 -3.05
C THR A 242 13.18 10.94 -2.50
N THR A 243 13.64 9.91 -1.78
CA THR A 243 12.74 8.95 -1.10
C THR A 243 12.59 9.32 0.36
N TYR A 244 11.36 9.42 0.82
CA TYR A 244 10.96 9.59 2.22
C TYR A 244 10.39 8.27 2.73
N ARG A 245 11.20 7.54 3.49
CA ARG A 245 10.79 6.28 4.11
C ARG A 245 9.91 6.55 5.32
N ASN A 246 8.91 5.70 5.53
CA ASN A 246 8.15 5.69 6.77
C ASN A 246 9.08 5.31 7.92
N SER A 247 9.05 6.06 9.00
CA SER A 247 9.85 5.77 10.20
C SER A 247 9.10 4.92 11.22
N GLN A 248 7.85 4.53 10.93
CA GLN A 248 6.98 3.83 11.86
C GLN A 248 6.56 2.47 11.32
N ALA A 249 6.12 1.60 12.22
CA ALA A 249 5.40 0.37 11.97
C ALA A 249 4.02 0.44 12.63
N ARG A 250 3.09 -0.43 12.25
CA ARG A 250 1.84 -0.61 12.98
C ARG A 250 1.91 -1.91 13.78
N VAL A 251 1.53 -1.83 15.05
CA VAL A 251 1.55 -2.96 15.97
C VAL A 251 0.20 -3.08 16.65
N ARG A 252 -0.36 -4.27 16.71
CA ARG A 252 -1.45 -4.60 17.62
C ARG A 252 -1.01 -5.66 18.61
N ALA A 253 -1.53 -5.65 19.84
CA ALA A 253 -1.32 -6.72 20.79
C ALA A 253 -2.61 -7.52 20.96
N VAL A 254 -2.45 -8.83 21.17
CA VAL A 254 -3.53 -9.78 21.44
C VAL A 254 -3.23 -10.46 22.77
N ALA A 255 -4.13 -10.29 23.73
CA ALA A 255 -4.09 -11.02 24.99
C ALA A 255 -4.79 -12.36 24.84
N ALA A 256 -4.05 -13.45 24.91
CA ALA A 256 -4.51 -14.85 24.85
C ALA A 256 -4.02 -15.61 26.08
N LEU A 257 -4.27 -15.03 27.26
CA LEU A 257 -3.90 -15.57 28.56
C LEU A 257 -5.13 -16.24 29.22
N ASP A 258 -4.93 -16.89 30.33
CA ASP A 258 -6.03 -17.41 31.15
C ASP A 258 -7.14 -16.36 31.29
N SER A 259 -8.38 -16.79 31.35
CA SER A 259 -9.53 -15.88 31.36
C SER A 259 -9.52 -14.92 32.54
N LYS A 260 -10.05 -13.70 32.30
CA LYS A 260 -10.22 -12.64 33.32
C LYS A 260 -8.91 -12.02 33.85
N GLN A 261 -7.77 -12.23 33.19
CA GLN A 261 -6.53 -11.57 33.58
C GLN A 261 -6.53 -10.12 33.06
N LEU A 262 -6.15 -9.16 33.92
CA LEU A 262 -5.91 -7.78 33.52
C LEU A 262 -4.57 -7.70 32.80
N VAL A 263 -4.57 -7.14 31.59
CA VAL A 263 -3.39 -7.05 30.75
C VAL A 263 -3.21 -5.63 30.24
N THR A 264 -1.99 -5.10 30.37
CA THR A 264 -1.55 -3.91 29.65
C THR A 264 -0.35 -4.25 28.77
N ALA A 265 -0.22 -3.55 27.64
CA ALA A 265 0.95 -3.69 26.79
C ALA A 265 1.30 -2.35 26.14
N SER A 266 2.59 -2.03 26.09
CA SER A 266 3.12 -0.88 25.36
C SER A 266 4.38 -1.24 24.60
N ALA A 267 4.59 -0.63 23.43
CA ALA A 267 5.81 -0.72 22.65
C ALA A 267 6.42 0.68 22.51
N GLY A 268 7.64 0.87 23.00
CA GLY A 268 8.18 2.20 23.17
C GLY A 268 7.24 3.07 24.04
N THR A 269 6.82 4.20 23.51
CA THR A 269 5.86 5.11 24.15
C THR A 269 4.40 4.83 23.77
N SER A 270 4.16 3.91 22.80
CA SER A 270 2.84 3.64 22.25
C SER A 270 2.10 2.58 23.05
N VAL A 271 0.86 2.88 23.47
CA VAL A 271 -0.01 1.93 24.20
C VAL A 271 -0.68 1.00 23.20
N LEU A 272 -0.48 -0.31 23.34
CA LEU A 272 -1.09 -1.37 22.51
C LEU A 272 -2.34 -1.96 23.18
N LEU A 273 -2.31 -2.15 24.49
CA LEU A 273 -3.44 -2.54 25.33
C LEU A 273 -3.45 -1.62 26.55
N GLY A 274 -4.52 -0.86 26.72
CA GLY A 274 -4.68 0.10 27.80
C GLY A 274 -5.06 -0.55 29.14
N THR A 275 -5.27 0.28 30.16
CA THR A 275 -5.74 -0.15 31.48
C THR A 275 -7.16 -0.71 31.40
N GLY A 276 -7.45 -1.76 32.19
CA GLY A 276 -8.77 -2.39 32.24
C GLY A 276 -9.04 -3.43 31.14
N VAL A 277 -8.08 -3.66 30.23
CA VAL A 277 -8.24 -4.74 29.22
C VAL A 277 -8.12 -6.09 29.90
N VAL A 278 -9.08 -6.97 29.60
CA VAL A 278 -9.19 -8.32 30.17
C VAL A 278 -8.97 -9.36 29.07
N SER A 279 -8.13 -10.37 29.35
CA SER A 279 -7.93 -11.52 28.44
C SER A 279 -9.16 -12.43 28.40
N PRO A 280 -9.55 -13.00 27.22
CA PRO A 280 -8.95 -12.77 25.90
C PRO A 280 -9.39 -11.45 25.28
N SER A 281 -8.47 -10.77 24.60
CA SER A 281 -8.73 -9.48 23.95
C SER A 281 -7.84 -9.25 22.74
N ILE A 282 -8.36 -8.54 21.74
CA ILE A 282 -7.65 -8.17 20.52
C ILE A 282 -7.61 -6.65 20.45
N GLY A 283 -6.40 -6.07 20.49
CA GLY A 283 -6.16 -4.64 20.34
C GLY A 283 -6.26 -4.21 18.86
N THR A 284 -6.31 -2.90 18.66
CA THR A 284 -6.23 -2.27 17.34
C THR A 284 -4.78 -1.97 16.96
N TYR A 285 -4.51 -1.78 15.66
CA TYR A 285 -3.20 -1.34 15.22
C TYR A 285 -2.91 0.08 15.72
N THR A 286 -1.74 0.25 16.32
CA THR A 286 -1.19 1.51 16.82
C THR A 286 0.14 1.77 16.14
N LEU A 287 0.45 3.03 15.84
CA LEU A 287 1.75 3.43 15.30
C LEU A 287 2.83 3.33 16.40
N VAL A 288 3.94 2.71 16.03
CA VAL A 288 5.12 2.53 16.87
C VAL A 288 6.34 2.87 16.01
N ASP A 289 7.34 3.53 16.57
CA ASP A 289 8.58 3.80 15.85
C ASP A 289 9.25 2.49 15.41
N SER A 290 9.80 2.46 14.20
CA SER A 290 10.51 1.29 13.69
C SER A 290 11.86 1.08 14.41
N GLY A 291 12.48 -0.06 14.17
CA GLY A 291 13.71 -0.46 14.82
C GLY A 291 13.49 -1.31 16.08
N SER A 292 14.41 -1.25 17.00
CA SER A 292 14.35 -1.99 18.26
C SER A 292 13.53 -1.21 19.29
N GLN A 293 12.36 -1.75 19.68
CA GLN A 293 11.45 -1.12 20.62
C GLN A 293 11.27 -1.95 21.89
N PRO A 294 11.36 -1.36 23.10
CA PRO A 294 11.02 -2.08 24.31
C PRO A 294 9.53 -2.40 24.33
N LEU A 295 9.19 -3.67 24.56
CA LEU A 295 7.84 -4.13 24.82
C LEU A 295 7.66 -4.34 26.33
N ASN A 296 6.79 -3.57 26.95
CA ASN A 296 6.43 -3.71 28.34
C ASN A 296 5.00 -4.28 28.45
N VAL A 297 4.88 -5.40 29.17
CA VAL A 297 3.62 -6.09 29.39
C VAL A 297 3.40 -6.19 30.89
N THR A 298 2.17 -5.95 31.36
CA THR A 298 1.79 -6.20 32.74
C THR A 298 0.60 -7.14 32.76
N VAL A 299 0.70 -8.21 33.56
CA VAL A 299 -0.41 -9.16 33.79
C VAL A 299 -0.71 -9.17 35.28
N ASN A 300 -1.92 -8.75 35.67
CA ASN A 300 -2.35 -8.58 37.06
C ASN A 300 -1.34 -7.82 37.94
N GLY A 301 -0.72 -6.77 37.39
CA GLY A 301 0.29 -5.98 38.08
C GLY A 301 1.72 -6.53 38.01
N VAL A 302 1.94 -7.75 37.50
CA VAL A 302 3.28 -8.32 37.34
C VAL A 302 3.83 -7.92 35.97
N ALA A 303 4.96 -7.21 35.99
CA ALA A 303 5.61 -6.72 34.76
C ALA A 303 6.49 -7.77 34.12
N LYS A 304 6.48 -7.80 32.77
CA LYS A 304 7.38 -8.55 31.91
C LYS A 304 7.83 -7.64 30.77
N SER A 305 9.13 -7.60 30.51
CA SER A 305 9.69 -6.83 29.40
C SER A 305 10.32 -7.75 28.35
N SER A 306 10.26 -7.31 27.11
CA SER A 306 10.87 -7.94 25.93
C SER A 306 11.30 -6.85 24.96
N THR A 307 11.81 -7.24 23.79
CA THR A 307 12.18 -6.31 22.73
C THR A 307 11.52 -6.74 21.44
N LEU A 308 10.93 -5.78 20.71
CA LEU A 308 10.40 -5.96 19.38
C LEU A 308 11.38 -5.39 18.35
N SER A 309 11.63 -6.12 17.28
CA SER A 309 12.33 -5.63 16.10
C SER A 309 11.29 -5.32 15.01
N LEU A 310 11.08 -4.06 14.73
CA LEU A 310 10.03 -3.56 13.84
C LEU A 310 10.64 -2.96 12.57
N ALA A 311 10.37 -3.57 11.41
CA ALA A 311 10.75 -2.97 10.14
C ALA A 311 9.89 -1.73 9.86
N ALA A 312 10.50 -0.71 9.28
CA ALA A 312 9.81 0.49 8.83
C ALA A 312 8.70 0.13 7.82
N GLY A 313 7.50 0.70 8.00
CA GLY A 313 6.34 0.39 7.18
C GLY A 313 5.72 -1.00 7.39
N GLY A 314 6.24 -1.79 8.33
CA GLY A 314 5.71 -3.12 8.64
C GLY A 314 4.45 -3.09 9.50
N ASP A 315 3.66 -4.16 9.44
CA ASP A 315 2.52 -4.42 10.32
C ASP A 315 2.82 -5.65 11.17
N TYR A 316 2.44 -5.64 12.45
CA TYR A 316 2.75 -6.72 13.38
C TYR A 316 1.60 -7.03 14.32
N THR A 317 1.42 -8.32 14.62
CA THR A 317 0.59 -8.82 15.71
C THR A 317 1.50 -9.37 16.81
N VAL A 318 1.43 -8.79 18.00
CA VAL A 318 2.11 -9.29 19.20
C VAL A 318 1.13 -10.14 19.99
N LEU A 319 1.35 -11.44 20.03
CA LEU A 319 0.53 -12.40 20.76
C LEU A 319 1.13 -12.63 22.14
N LEU A 320 0.37 -12.30 23.18
CA LEU A 320 0.64 -12.58 24.59
C LEU A 320 -0.17 -13.81 24.97
N TYR A 321 0.44 -14.97 25.15
CA TYR A 321 -0.30 -16.21 25.27
C TYR A 321 0.23 -17.15 26.37
N GLY A 322 -0.62 -18.13 26.74
CA GLY A 322 -0.28 -19.15 27.72
C GLY A 322 -0.71 -18.80 29.15
N ALA A 323 -0.02 -19.39 30.13
CA ALA A 323 -0.32 -19.17 31.53
C ALA A 323 0.01 -17.74 31.98
N SER A 324 -0.88 -17.11 32.73
CA SER A 324 -0.73 -15.73 33.22
C SER A 324 0.50 -15.52 34.10
N ALA A 325 0.90 -16.53 34.86
CA ALA A 325 2.10 -16.47 35.70
C ALA A 325 3.42 -16.44 34.89
N SER A 326 3.40 -16.99 33.66
CA SER A 326 4.57 -17.00 32.78
C SER A 326 4.15 -16.82 31.32
N PRO A 327 3.64 -15.63 30.92
CA PRO A 327 3.15 -15.42 29.59
C PRO A 327 4.28 -15.52 28.56
N ALA A 328 4.04 -16.23 27.48
CA ALA A 328 4.88 -16.22 26.29
C ALA A 328 4.51 -15.03 25.40
N ILE A 329 5.47 -14.53 24.65
CA ILE A 329 5.30 -13.39 23.73
C ILE A 329 5.84 -13.82 22.36
N THR A 330 4.99 -13.73 21.34
CA THR A 330 5.38 -13.93 19.94
C THR A 330 4.98 -12.73 19.12
N ALA A 331 5.92 -12.17 18.36
CA ALA A 331 5.65 -11.14 17.36
C ALA A 331 5.54 -11.80 15.98
N VAL A 332 4.43 -11.58 15.30
CA VAL A 332 4.16 -12.10 13.96
C VAL A 332 4.08 -10.91 13.00
N ALA A 333 4.85 -10.96 11.92
CA ALA A 333 4.72 -9.97 10.84
C ALA A 333 3.41 -10.22 10.08
N ASP A 334 2.68 -9.14 9.83
CA ASP A 334 1.40 -9.17 9.13
C ASP A 334 1.60 -8.64 7.70
N ASN A 335 1.07 -9.36 6.72
CA ASN A 335 0.99 -8.88 5.35
C ASN A 335 -0.44 -8.43 5.04
N ASN A 336 -0.70 -7.13 5.20
CA ASN A 336 -1.99 -6.53 4.90
C ASN A 336 -2.06 -5.97 3.47
N GLN A 337 -1.17 -6.40 2.57
CA GLN A 337 -1.24 -6.05 1.16
C GLN A 337 -2.40 -6.77 0.48
N ALA A 338 -3.13 -6.03 -0.36
CA ALA A 338 -4.18 -6.61 -1.17
C ALA A 338 -3.60 -7.52 -2.25
N LEU A 339 -4.37 -8.53 -2.61
CA LEU A 339 -4.07 -9.32 -3.81
C LEU A 339 -4.16 -8.43 -5.07
N PRO A 340 -3.42 -8.77 -6.14
CA PRO A 340 -3.58 -8.11 -7.44
C PRO A 340 -5.03 -8.09 -7.88
N SER A 341 -5.48 -6.99 -8.45
CA SER A 341 -6.86 -6.54 -8.59
C SER A 341 -7.77 -7.33 -9.55
N THR A 342 -7.52 -8.58 -9.84
CA THR A 342 -8.37 -9.36 -10.75
C THR A 342 -8.92 -10.59 -10.04
N GLY A 343 -10.19 -10.55 -9.67
CA GLY A 343 -10.90 -11.72 -9.19
C GLY A 343 -11.55 -11.57 -7.82
N SER A 344 -12.21 -12.64 -7.40
CA SER A 344 -12.95 -12.75 -6.15
C SER A 344 -12.09 -13.21 -4.97
N LEU A 345 -10.76 -13.24 -5.10
CA LEU A 345 -9.87 -13.76 -4.06
C LEU A 345 -9.61 -12.73 -2.94
N LEU A 346 -9.34 -13.25 -1.77
CA LEU A 346 -8.93 -12.53 -0.56
C LEU A 346 -7.87 -13.33 0.20
N ASN A 347 -7.16 -12.69 1.11
CA ASN A 347 -6.20 -13.32 2.00
C ASN A 347 -6.84 -13.63 3.34
N PHE A 348 -6.63 -14.86 3.84
CA PHE A 348 -7.14 -15.31 5.12
C PHE A 348 -6.08 -16.10 5.89
N ARG A 349 -5.94 -15.86 7.21
CA ARG A 349 -5.05 -16.65 8.09
C ARG A 349 -5.68 -16.92 9.44
N VAL A 350 -5.03 -17.82 10.19
CA VAL A 350 -5.38 -18.16 11.57
C VAL A 350 -4.23 -17.73 12.49
N VAL A 351 -4.58 -17.12 13.63
CA VAL A 351 -3.70 -16.94 14.79
C VAL A 351 -4.22 -17.82 15.92
N ASN A 352 -3.39 -18.75 16.37
CA ASN A 352 -3.73 -19.70 17.42
C ASN A 352 -3.18 -19.23 18.76
N GLY A 353 -4.05 -18.70 19.61
CA GLY A 353 -3.76 -18.34 21.00
C GLY A 353 -4.45 -19.25 22.01
N LEU A 354 -4.82 -20.49 21.64
CA LEU A 354 -5.42 -21.45 22.58
C LEU A 354 -4.42 -21.84 23.67
N ILE A 355 -4.89 -21.83 24.90
CA ILE A 355 -4.13 -22.20 26.09
C ILE A 355 -4.33 -23.68 26.35
N GLY A 356 -3.22 -24.43 26.49
CA GLY A 356 -3.26 -25.87 26.81
C GLY A 356 -3.63 -26.77 25.63
N LEU A 357 -3.55 -26.29 24.39
CA LEU A 357 -3.70 -27.10 23.20
C LEU A 357 -2.46 -28.01 23.04
N ASN A 358 -2.65 -29.34 23.06
CA ASN A 358 -1.61 -30.35 22.84
C ASN A 358 -1.56 -30.83 21.37
N GLY A 359 -1.86 -29.96 20.44
CA GLY A 359 -1.92 -30.27 19.01
C GLY A 359 -1.85 -29.00 18.17
N THR A 360 -2.32 -29.11 16.95
CA THR A 360 -2.34 -27.99 16.01
C THR A 360 -3.76 -27.76 15.48
N LEU A 361 -4.02 -26.53 15.05
CA LEU A 361 -5.28 -26.18 14.39
C LEU A 361 -5.16 -26.31 12.88
N ALA A 362 -6.24 -26.71 12.24
CA ALA A 362 -6.45 -26.61 10.80
C ALA A 362 -7.77 -25.88 10.51
N LEU A 363 -7.79 -25.06 9.47
CA LEU A 363 -8.97 -24.31 9.02
C LEU A 363 -9.32 -24.68 7.59
N THR A 364 -10.58 -25.03 7.36
CA THR A 364 -11.19 -25.01 6.02
C THR A 364 -12.24 -23.90 5.94
N LEU A 365 -12.37 -23.32 4.76
CA LEU A 365 -13.35 -22.30 4.43
C LEU A 365 -14.08 -22.74 3.15
N ASN A 366 -15.39 -22.96 3.25
CA ASN A 366 -16.18 -23.57 2.17
C ASN A 366 -15.50 -24.83 1.62
N TYR A 367 -15.06 -25.73 2.51
CA TYR A 367 -14.33 -26.97 2.20
C TYR A 367 -12.94 -26.78 1.54
N THR A 368 -12.49 -25.55 1.33
CA THR A 368 -11.13 -25.26 0.87
C THR A 368 -10.19 -25.12 2.06
N GLN A 369 -9.07 -25.82 2.05
CA GLN A 369 -8.07 -25.74 3.12
C GLN A 369 -7.34 -24.39 3.08
N VAL A 370 -7.38 -23.67 4.18
CA VAL A 370 -6.78 -22.34 4.35
C VAL A 370 -5.50 -22.39 5.17
N ALA A 371 -5.54 -23.18 6.24
CA ALA A 371 -4.41 -23.34 7.15
C ALA A 371 -4.32 -24.79 7.64
N THR A 372 -3.09 -25.23 7.86
CA THR A 372 -2.77 -26.55 8.41
C THR A 372 -1.76 -26.37 9.53
N SER A 373 -1.83 -27.25 10.54
CA SER A 373 -0.82 -27.42 11.57
C SER A 373 -0.38 -26.11 12.27
N VAL A 374 -1.35 -25.24 12.62
CA VAL A 374 -1.07 -24.00 13.35
C VAL A 374 -0.91 -24.30 14.83
N ALA A 375 0.32 -24.29 15.34
CA ALA A 375 0.62 -24.55 16.75
C ALA A 375 0.14 -23.39 17.65
N ALA A 376 -0.10 -23.69 18.93
CA ALA A 376 -0.40 -22.66 19.91
C ALA A 376 0.70 -21.60 19.98
N GLY A 377 0.34 -20.32 20.09
CA GLY A 377 1.28 -19.21 20.09
C GLY A 377 1.83 -18.83 18.72
N SER A 378 1.25 -19.35 17.63
CA SER A 378 1.71 -19.07 16.26
C SER A 378 0.58 -18.61 15.34
N ALA A 379 0.95 -18.18 14.13
CA ALA A 379 0.04 -17.86 13.05
C ALA A 379 0.33 -18.71 11.82
N SER A 380 -0.70 -19.01 11.03
CA SER A 380 -0.51 -19.58 9.70
C SER A 380 0.05 -18.54 8.73
N GLY A 381 0.55 -18.98 7.58
CA GLY A 381 0.63 -18.15 6.38
C GLY A 381 -0.77 -17.69 5.94
N TYR A 382 -0.82 -16.73 5.03
CA TYR A 382 -2.07 -16.33 4.39
C TYR A 382 -2.45 -17.31 3.28
N GLY A 383 -3.62 -17.93 3.40
CA GLY A 383 -4.24 -18.70 2.33
C GLY A 383 -5.13 -17.80 1.47
N GLN A 384 -5.17 -18.07 0.17
CA GLN A 384 -6.07 -17.37 -0.74
C GLN A 384 -7.40 -18.12 -0.82
N VAL A 385 -8.50 -17.41 -0.62
CA VAL A 385 -9.84 -17.96 -0.68
C VAL A 385 -10.77 -17.03 -1.47
N THR A 386 -11.86 -17.60 -1.99
CA THR A 386 -12.86 -16.84 -2.73
C THR A 386 -13.74 -16.03 -1.77
N SER A 387 -14.09 -14.80 -2.13
CA SER A 387 -15.05 -13.97 -1.41
C SER A 387 -16.42 -14.66 -1.32
N ALA A 388 -17.09 -14.52 -0.18
CA ALA A 388 -18.37 -15.14 0.07
C ALA A 388 -19.22 -14.29 1.02
N ALA A 389 -20.54 -14.26 0.83
CA ALA A 389 -21.46 -13.52 1.68
C ALA A 389 -21.70 -14.22 3.04
N ALA A 390 -21.64 -15.55 3.08
CA ALA A 390 -21.84 -16.35 4.29
C ALA A 390 -20.97 -17.61 4.22
N PRO A 391 -19.64 -17.49 4.37
CA PRO A 391 -18.74 -18.63 4.29
C PRO A 391 -18.94 -19.61 5.44
N LEU A 392 -18.74 -20.89 5.17
CA LEU A 392 -18.66 -21.92 6.19
C LEU A 392 -17.22 -22.02 6.69
N PHE A 393 -17.01 -21.73 7.95
CA PHE A 393 -15.74 -21.92 8.67
C PHE A 393 -15.76 -23.26 9.41
N GLN A 394 -14.74 -24.06 9.23
CA GLN A 394 -14.56 -25.31 9.98
C GLN A 394 -13.13 -25.36 10.53
N LEU A 395 -13.03 -25.33 11.87
CA LEU A 395 -11.77 -25.53 12.59
C LEU A 395 -11.74 -26.95 13.14
N THR A 396 -10.62 -27.61 12.96
CA THR A 396 -10.32 -28.92 13.53
C THR A 396 -8.98 -28.89 14.25
N SER A 397 -8.75 -29.85 15.12
CA SER A 397 -7.46 -30.03 15.80
C SER A 397 -7.09 -31.50 15.86
N SER A 398 -5.79 -31.75 15.97
CA SER A 398 -5.24 -33.07 16.35
C SER A 398 -5.39 -33.36 17.85
N ASP A 399 -5.71 -32.34 18.68
CA ASP A 399 -5.99 -32.49 20.10
C ASP A 399 -7.46 -32.86 20.33
N ALA A 400 -7.73 -34.00 20.95
CA ALA A 400 -9.07 -34.48 21.27
C ALA A 400 -9.85 -33.57 22.25
N ALA A 401 -9.16 -32.72 23.01
CA ALA A 401 -9.79 -31.72 23.88
C ALA A 401 -10.49 -30.60 23.10
N PHE A 402 -10.13 -30.41 21.82
CA PHE A 402 -10.79 -29.44 20.93
C PHE A 402 -11.90 -30.15 20.14
N THR A 403 -13.13 -29.90 20.52
CA THR A 403 -14.32 -30.58 19.93
C THR A 403 -14.65 -30.12 18.49
N GLY A 404 -13.83 -29.22 17.91
CA GLY A 404 -14.09 -28.62 16.62
C GLY A 404 -14.96 -27.36 16.71
N TYR A 405 -14.93 -26.59 15.65
CA TYR A 405 -15.82 -25.45 15.47
C TYR A 405 -16.33 -25.42 14.04
N SER A 406 -17.62 -25.25 13.89
CA SER A 406 -18.25 -25.09 12.58
C SER A 406 -19.30 -23.99 12.67
N ALA A 407 -19.15 -22.96 11.84
CA ALA A 407 -20.10 -21.85 11.78
C ALA A 407 -20.17 -21.27 10.37
N THR A 408 -21.37 -20.85 10.01
CA THR A 408 -21.61 -20.09 8.78
C THR A 408 -21.94 -18.65 9.16
N GLY A 409 -21.32 -17.68 8.50
CA GLY A 409 -21.65 -16.27 8.73
C GLY A 409 -20.52 -15.31 8.39
N GLY A 410 -20.83 -14.03 8.57
CA GLY A 410 -19.95 -12.95 8.16
C GLY A 410 -19.93 -12.78 6.64
N SER A 411 -19.31 -11.68 6.18
CA SER A 411 -19.08 -11.42 4.75
C SER A 411 -17.59 -11.26 4.52
N LEU A 412 -17.05 -12.04 3.61
CA LEU A 412 -15.66 -11.91 3.15
C LEU A 412 -15.66 -11.26 1.78
N VAL A 413 -15.13 -10.04 1.69
CA VAL A 413 -15.08 -9.27 0.45
C VAL A 413 -13.78 -9.53 -0.31
N SER A 414 -13.83 -9.48 -1.64
CA SER A 414 -12.66 -9.61 -2.50
C SER A 414 -11.58 -8.59 -2.13
N GLN A 415 -10.33 -8.94 -2.34
CA GLN A 415 -9.14 -8.14 -1.99
C GLN A 415 -9.00 -7.80 -0.49
N GLY A 416 -9.91 -8.30 0.36
CA GLY A 416 -9.79 -8.16 1.81
C GLY A 416 -8.64 -9.00 2.37
N VAL A 417 -8.16 -8.60 3.54
CA VAL A 417 -7.22 -9.38 4.35
C VAL A 417 -7.87 -9.63 5.69
N TYR A 418 -7.95 -10.89 6.08
CA TYR A 418 -8.65 -11.31 7.29
C TYR A 418 -7.77 -12.19 8.16
N THR A 419 -7.92 -12.00 9.47
CA THR A 419 -7.30 -12.86 10.49
C THR A 419 -8.39 -13.46 11.39
N MET A 420 -8.42 -14.77 11.50
CA MET A 420 -9.20 -15.48 12.52
C MET A 420 -8.32 -15.69 13.75
N PHE A 421 -8.72 -15.09 14.86
CA PHE A 421 -8.11 -15.33 16.17
C PHE A 421 -8.87 -16.44 16.87
N VAL A 422 -8.14 -17.47 17.30
CA VAL A 422 -8.68 -18.59 18.07
C VAL A 422 -8.03 -18.53 19.45
N LEU A 423 -8.77 -18.03 20.42
CA LEU A 423 -8.30 -17.71 21.77
C LEU A 423 -9.05 -18.57 22.82
N GLY A 424 -8.70 -18.44 24.08
CA GLY A 424 -9.32 -19.20 25.18
C GLY A 424 -8.70 -20.59 25.37
N THR A 425 -9.52 -21.61 25.63
CA THR A 425 -9.06 -23.01 25.85
C THR A 425 -9.65 -23.94 24.79
N PRO A 426 -9.07 -25.13 24.55
CA PRO A 426 -9.63 -26.10 23.60
C PRO A 426 -11.10 -26.47 23.86
N ALA A 427 -11.52 -26.56 25.13
CA ALA A 427 -12.89 -26.87 25.50
C ALA A 427 -13.85 -25.66 25.42
N ALA A 428 -13.31 -24.43 25.44
CA ALA A 428 -14.07 -23.17 25.36
C ALA A 428 -13.34 -22.14 24.49
N PRO A 429 -13.28 -22.36 23.16
CA PRO A 429 -12.59 -21.45 22.25
C PRO A 429 -13.39 -20.16 22.06
N VAL A 430 -12.67 -19.02 22.05
CA VAL A 430 -13.20 -17.71 21.68
C VAL A 430 -12.67 -17.37 20.30
N ILE A 431 -13.56 -17.33 19.32
CA ILE A 431 -13.22 -17.15 17.91
C ILE A 431 -13.67 -15.77 17.44
N THR A 432 -12.76 -15.01 16.90
CA THR A 432 -13.02 -13.68 16.35
C THR A 432 -12.37 -13.55 14.99
N ILE A 433 -13.13 -13.08 14.00
CA ILE A 433 -12.61 -12.77 12.66
C ILE A 433 -12.49 -11.26 12.57
N VAL A 434 -11.29 -10.80 12.28
CA VAL A 434 -10.97 -9.37 12.08
C VAL A 434 -10.65 -9.14 10.62
N LYS A 435 -11.25 -8.12 10.04
CA LYS A 435 -10.85 -7.58 8.76
C LYS A 435 -9.68 -6.62 9.00
N ASP A 436 -8.49 -7.00 8.58
CA ASP A 436 -7.26 -6.22 8.75
C ASP A 436 -7.14 -5.11 7.69
N ARG A 437 -7.80 -5.35 6.55
CA ARG A 437 -7.90 -4.44 5.42
C ARG A 437 -9.19 -4.67 4.61
#